data_45c271818f98b56e9a9c13ec6be15424
#
_entry.id   45c271818f98b56e9a9c13ec6be15424
#
_cell.length_a   1.000
_cell.length_b   1.000
_cell.length_c   1.000
_cell.angle_alpha   90.00
_cell.angle_beta   90.00
_cell.angle_gamma   90.00
#
_symmetry.space_group_name_H-M   'P 1'
#
loop_
_entity.id
_entity.type
_entity.pdbx_description
1 polymer ?
#
loop_
_entity_poly.entity_id
_entity_poly.type
_entity_poly.pdbx_seq_one_letter_code
_entity_poly.pdbx_strand_id
1 'polypeptide(L)'
;ASHYHGLGHDMLLVAHCNISQNKLLEVVDNHDKDLIALLGEDKETFVRFIGQFIVSSSEREEYLAFVLNEHLLAAYAQGRRELSGTYFVKSPLEEHGRYAKFKVTMMENPDTADIMGVLSITDATEQIINRKIVGKMSVLGADRVTDIDLLHGTRTVLHAERTHGALIGRRFTYQDFL
;
A
#
# COMPACT_ATOMS: atom_id res chain seq x y z
N ALA A 1 -22.73 1.99 14.33
CA ALA A 1 -21.67 1.11 14.81
C ALA A 1 -21.18 0.28 13.63
N SER A 2 -20.18 0.75 12.93
CA SER A 2 -19.58 0.03 11.81
C SER A 2 -18.61 -1.02 12.36
N HIS A 3 -18.92 -2.28 12.10
CA HIS A 3 -18.09 -3.42 12.45
C HIS A 3 -17.05 -3.68 11.34
N TYR A 4 -15.99 -2.90 11.27
CA TYR A 4 -14.78 -3.29 10.54
C TYR A 4 -13.69 -3.77 11.52
N HIS A 5 -13.98 -4.80 12.30
CA HIS A 5 -12.97 -5.61 12.93
C HIS A 5 -12.49 -6.64 11.92
N GLY A 6 -11.42 -6.30 11.17
CA GLY A 6 -10.85 -7.22 10.22
C GLY A 6 -10.14 -6.58 9.03
N LEU A 7 -9.53 -5.39 9.18
CA LEU A 7 -8.52 -4.97 8.22
C LEU A 7 -7.38 -6.00 8.30
N GLY A 8 -7.03 -6.61 7.16
CA GLY A 8 -5.90 -7.55 7.09
C GLY A 8 -4.65 -6.92 7.69
N HIS A 9 -3.73 -7.72 8.18
CA HIS A 9 -2.53 -7.30 8.93
C HIS A 9 -1.70 -6.20 8.21
N ASP A 10 -1.84 -6.10 6.89
CA ASP A 10 -1.10 -5.17 6.03
C ASP A 10 -1.88 -3.89 5.67
N MET A 11 -3.16 -3.79 6.03
CA MET A 11 -3.99 -2.63 5.68
C MET A 11 -3.72 -1.49 6.66
N LEU A 12 -3.25 -0.36 6.15
CA LEU A 12 -2.94 0.84 6.93
C LEU A 12 -4.11 1.81 6.98
N LEU A 13 -4.83 1.98 5.87
CA LEU A 13 -5.92 2.93 5.76
C LEU A 13 -6.85 2.55 4.61
N VAL A 14 -8.16 2.78 4.80
CA VAL A 14 -9.17 2.77 3.74
C VAL A 14 -9.99 4.05 3.84
N ALA A 15 -10.18 4.73 2.72
CA ALA A 15 -11.03 5.91 2.63
C ALA A 15 -12.05 5.76 1.50
N HIS A 16 -13.32 5.99 1.80
CA HIS A 16 -14.40 6.07 0.84
C HIS A 16 -14.68 7.54 0.51
N CYS A 17 -14.79 7.88 -0.76
CA CYS A 17 -15.00 9.26 -1.18
C CYS A 17 -15.93 9.37 -2.40
N ASN A 18 -16.54 10.54 -2.53
CA ASN A 18 -17.17 10.99 -3.75
C ASN A 18 -16.18 11.90 -4.48
N ILE A 19 -15.60 11.40 -5.58
CA ILE A 19 -14.59 12.10 -6.36
C ILE A 19 -15.21 13.29 -7.10
N SER A 20 -16.41 13.11 -7.64
CA SER A 20 -17.13 14.17 -8.38
C SER A 20 -17.43 15.39 -7.50
N GLN A 21 -17.71 15.19 -6.23
CA GLN A 21 -18.05 16.23 -5.26
C GLN A 21 -16.88 16.63 -4.35
N ASN A 22 -15.70 16.04 -4.54
CA ASN A 22 -14.53 16.27 -3.67
C ASN A 22 -14.81 16.00 -2.19
N LYS A 23 -15.55 14.95 -1.87
CA LYS A 23 -16.02 14.68 -0.51
C LYS A 23 -15.52 13.35 0.03
N LEU A 24 -14.97 13.35 1.26
CA LEU A 24 -14.75 12.15 2.05
C LEU A 24 -16.06 11.71 2.70
N LEU A 25 -16.34 10.41 2.65
CA LEU A 25 -17.53 9.80 3.25
C LEU A 25 -17.17 9.01 4.50
N GLU A 26 -16.06 8.28 4.47
CA GLU A 26 -15.59 7.44 5.55
C GLU A 26 -14.07 7.25 5.45
N VAL A 27 -13.40 7.25 6.58
CA VAL A 27 -11.98 6.90 6.69
C VAL A 27 -11.81 5.94 7.86
N VAL A 28 -11.18 4.81 7.60
CA VAL A 28 -10.82 3.81 8.60
C VAL A 28 -9.31 3.63 8.57
N ASP A 29 -8.65 3.82 9.70
CA ASP A 29 -7.22 3.57 9.87
C ASP A 29 -6.96 2.53 10.98
N ASN A 30 -5.72 2.08 11.11
CA ASN A 30 -5.32 1.12 12.14
C ASN A 30 -5.24 1.73 13.56
N HIS A 31 -5.43 3.03 13.71
CA HIS A 31 -5.26 3.76 14.96
C HIS A 31 -6.57 4.27 15.57
N ASP A 32 -7.72 3.89 15.00
CA ASP A 32 -9.07 4.33 15.43
C ASP A 32 -9.21 5.85 15.58
N LYS A 33 -8.45 6.64 14.81
CA LYS A 33 -8.56 8.10 14.81
C LYS A 33 -9.63 8.54 13.85
N ASP A 34 -10.48 9.44 14.31
CA ASP A 34 -11.43 10.11 13.41
C ASP A 34 -10.70 11.19 12.60
N LEU A 35 -10.10 10.77 11.49
CA LEU A 35 -9.36 11.67 10.60
C LEU A 35 -10.27 12.68 9.90
N ILE A 36 -11.55 12.35 9.68
CA ILE A 36 -12.52 13.28 9.12
C ILE A 36 -12.81 14.41 10.13
N ALA A 37 -12.95 14.10 11.41
CA ALA A 37 -13.13 15.13 12.44
C ALA A 37 -11.90 16.05 12.55
N LEU A 38 -10.70 15.54 12.28
CA LEU A 38 -9.44 16.31 12.34
C LEU A 38 -9.18 17.14 11.09
N LEU A 39 -9.42 16.60 9.88
CA LEU A 39 -9.01 17.18 8.62
C LEU A 39 -10.17 17.73 7.79
N GLY A 40 -11.42 17.45 8.20
CA GLY A 40 -12.62 17.80 7.45
C GLY A 40 -12.98 16.78 6.37
N GLU A 41 -14.06 17.07 5.65
CA GLU A 41 -14.60 16.16 4.61
C GLU A 41 -14.05 16.44 3.20
N ASP A 42 -13.10 17.37 3.04
CA ASP A 42 -12.50 17.70 1.74
C ASP A 42 -11.49 16.62 1.33
N LYS A 43 -11.81 15.89 0.27
CA LYS A 43 -10.98 14.75 -0.21
C LYS A 43 -9.60 15.20 -0.69
N GLU A 44 -9.50 16.32 -1.41
CA GLU A 44 -8.19 16.78 -1.90
C GLU A 44 -7.28 17.27 -0.78
N THR A 45 -7.84 17.95 0.23
CA THR A 45 -7.11 18.30 1.45
C THR A 45 -6.57 17.05 2.15
N PHE A 46 -7.40 16.02 2.28
CA PHE A 46 -7.00 14.75 2.89
C PHE A 46 -5.87 14.05 2.12
N VAL A 47 -6.00 13.90 0.79
CA VAL A 47 -4.96 13.20 0.01
C VAL A 47 -3.66 13.99 -0.05
N ARG A 48 -3.71 15.32 -0.03
CA ARG A 48 -2.51 16.18 0.08
C ARG A 48 -1.83 16.01 1.44
N PHE A 49 -2.60 15.91 2.51
CA PHE A 49 -2.07 15.63 3.85
C PHE A 49 -1.36 14.27 3.88
N ILE A 50 -2.00 13.21 3.37
CA ILE A 50 -1.38 11.88 3.30
C ILE A 50 -0.10 11.91 2.44
N GLY A 51 -0.08 12.64 1.34
CA GLY A 51 1.10 12.81 0.48
C GLY A 51 2.33 13.39 1.19
N GLN A 52 2.15 14.12 2.30
CA GLN A 52 3.28 14.67 3.07
C GLN A 52 4.15 13.59 3.73
N PHE A 53 3.61 12.39 3.94
CA PHE A 53 4.37 11.26 4.49
C PHE A 53 5.26 10.58 3.44
N ILE A 54 5.08 10.84 2.15
CA ILE A 54 5.96 10.34 1.09
C ILE A 54 7.28 11.11 1.17
N VAL A 55 8.37 10.39 1.37
CA VAL A 55 9.69 10.96 1.66
C VAL A 55 10.28 11.69 0.45
N SER A 56 10.23 11.07 -0.73
CA SER A 56 10.74 11.64 -1.97
C SER A 56 9.79 12.69 -2.55
N SER A 57 10.30 13.88 -2.89
CA SER A 57 9.50 14.93 -3.54
C SER A 57 8.99 14.52 -4.92
N SER A 58 9.81 13.82 -5.71
CA SER A 58 9.40 13.31 -7.03
C SER A 58 8.33 12.24 -6.93
N GLU A 59 8.42 11.33 -5.96
CA GLU A 59 7.37 10.35 -5.71
C GLU A 59 6.08 11.01 -5.21
N ARG A 60 6.18 12.08 -4.43
CA ARG A 60 5.03 12.87 -3.98
C ARG A 60 4.32 13.55 -5.15
N GLU A 61 5.06 14.11 -6.09
CA GLU A 61 4.51 14.70 -7.31
C GLU A 61 3.80 13.63 -8.17
N GLU A 62 4.41 12.46 -8.32
CA GLU A 62 3.80 11.32 -9.00
C GLU A 62 2.51 10.86 -8.31
N TYR A 63 2.51 10.75 -6.98
CA TYR A 63 1.31 10.44 -6.20
C TYR A 63 0.20 11.46 -6.44
N LEU A 64 0.48 12.77 -6.36
CA LEU A 64 -0.50 13.82 -6.61
C LEU A 64 -1.00 13.79 -8.04
N ALA A 65 -0.15 13.46 -9.01
CA ALA A 65 -0.51 13.35 -10.41
C ALA A 65 -1.55 12.25 -10.71
N PHE A 66 -1.75 11.28 -9.80
CA PHE A 66 -2.83 10.31 -10.01
C PHE A 66 -3.97 10.40 -9.00
N VAL A 67 -3.77 10.97 -7.80
CA VAL A 67 -4.77 10.92 -6.73
C VAL A 67 -5.73 12.11 -6.72
N LEU A 68 -5.36 13.23 -7.35
CA LEU A 68 -6.22 14.43 -7.44
C LEU A 68 -7.45 14.15 -8.32
N ASN A 69 -8.56 14.83 -7.99
CA ASN A 69 -9.85 14.54 -8.62
C ASN A 69 -9.85 14.69 -10.14
N GLU A 70 -9.20 15.73 -10.68
CA GLU A 70 -9.11 15.95 -12.14
C GLU A 70 -8.44 14.77 -12.85
N HIS A 71 -7.38 14.20 -12.28
CA HIS A 71 -6.66 13.06 -12.86
C HIS A 71 -7.45 11.75 -12.74
N LEU A 72 -8.13 11.55 -11.61
CA LEU A 72 -9.00 10.40 -11.41
C LEU A 72 -10.19 10.41 -12.36
N LEU A 73 -10.86 11.56 -12.53
CA LEU A 73 -11.98 11.72 -13.45
C LEU A 73 -11.55 11.53 -14.90
N ALA A 74 -10.40 12.10 -15.29
CA ALA A 74 -9.83 11.90 -16.62
C ALA A 74 -9.48 10.42 -16.89
N ALA A 75 -8.91 9.72 -15.90
CA ALA A 75 -8.62 8.30 -16.00
C ALA A 75 -9.90 7.46 -16.11
N TYR A 76 -10.93 7.81 -15.33
CA TYR A 76 -12.23 7.15 -15.39
C TYR A 76 -12.89 7.30 -16.75
N ALA A 77 -12.87 8.51 -17.34
CA ALA A 77 -13.37 8.78 -18.68
C ALA A 77 -12.64 7.98 -19.78
N GLN A 78 -11.35 7.64 -19.55
CA GLN A 78 -10.56 6.77 -20.42
C GLN A 78 -10.80 5.26 -20.19
N GLY A 79 -11.78 4.90 -19.34
CA GLY A 79 -12.11 3.51 -19.04
C GLY A 79 -11.26 2.86 -17.95
N ARG A 80 -10.32 3.59 -17.33
CA ARG A 80 -9.55 3.07 -16.20
C ARG A 80 -10.37 3.13 -14.92
N ARG A 81 -10.48 2.00 -14.24
CA ARG A 81 -11.27 1.87 -13.01
C ARG A 81 -10.41 1.71 -11.77
N GLU A 82 -9.12 1.49 -11.95
CA GLU A 82 -8.16 1.32 -10.88
C GLU A 82 -6.83 2.01 -11.24
N LEU A 83 -6.26 2.70 -10.27
CA LEU A 83 -4.92 3.29 -10.33
C LEU A 83 -4.17 2.91 -9.07
N SER A 84 -2.86 2.68 -9.17
CA SER A 84 -2.03 2.39 -8.01
C SER A 84 -0.60 2.86 -8.19
N GLY A 85 0.07 3.13 -7.06
CA GLY A 85 1.48 3.44 -6.97
C GLY A 85 2.04 2.96 -5.64
N THR A 86 3.35 2.72 -5.59
CA THR A 86 4.03 2.30 -4.35
C THR A 86 5.15 3.28 -4.05
N TYR A 87 5.14 3.83 -2.83
CA TYR A 87 6.03 4.89 -2.40
C TYR A 87 6.63 4.58 -1.04
N PHE A 88 7.82 5.12 -0.78
CA PHE A 88 8.41 5.05 0.55
C PHE A 88 7.85 6.16 1.43
N VAL A 89 7.19 5.78 2.52
CA VAL A 89 6.53 6.69 3.46
C VAL A 89 7.16 6.62 4.84
N LYS A 90 7.15 7.75 5.54
CA LYS A 90 7.60 7.84 6.92
C LYS A 90 6.73 8.81 7.70
N SER A 91 6.10 8.32 8.76
CA SER A 91 5.41 9.16 9.73
C SER A 91 6.43 9.78 10.72
N PRO A 92 6.23 11.04 11.16
CA PRO A 92 7.05 11.64 12.22
C PRO A 92 7.05 10.87 13.55
N LEU A 93 6.03 10.04 13.77
CA LEU A 93 5.86 9.24 14.99
C LEU A 93 6.52 7.86 14.89
N GLU A 94 7.03 7.48 13.72
CA GLU A 94 7.67 6.19 13.47
C GLU A 94 9.18 6.34 13.37
N GLU A 95 9.91 5.41 13.96
CA GLU A 95 11.39 5.38 13.87
C GLU A 95 11.84 5.03 12.45
N HIS A 96 11.15 4.09 11.81
CA HIS A 96 11.47 3.59 10.48
C HIS A 96 10.36 3.88 9.47
N GLY A 97 10.76 4.17 8.23
CA GLY A 97 9.81 4.26 7.12
C GLY A 97 9.43 2.88 6.59
N ARG A 98 8.43 2.85 5.71
CA ARG A 98 7.93 1.65 5.05
C ARG A 98 7.58 1.92 3.59
N TYR A 99 7.50 0.87 2.77
CA TYR A 99 6.90 0.97 1.46
C TYR A 99 5.39 0.80 1.60
N ALA A 100 4.62 1.76 1.12
CA ALA A 100 3.16 1.71 1.12
C ALA A 100 2.63 1.69 -0.32
N LYS A 101 1.72 0.76 -0.60
CA LYS A 101 0.98 0.72 -1.87
C LYS A 101 -0.32 1.50 -1.70
N PHE A 102 -0.47 2.52 -2.53
CA PHE A 102 -1.69 3.32 -2.67
C PHE A 102 -2.48 2.79 -3.86
N LYS A 103 -3.75 2.52 -3.67
CA LYS A 103 -4.64 2.07 -4.74
C LYS A 103 -5.97 2.81 -4.65
N VAL A 104 -6.42 3.36 -5.78
CA VAL A 104 -7.75 3.95 -5.92
C VAL A 104 -8.55 3.08 -6.87
N THR A 105 -9.70 2.60 -6.40
CA THR A 105 -10.69 1.91 -7.23
C THR A 105 -11.89 2.83 -7.41
N MET A 106 -12.35 3.00 -8.65
CA MET A 106 -13.41 3.95 -9.01
C MET A 106 -14.63 3.24 -9.58
N MET A 107 -15.81 3.71 -9.20
CA MET A 107 -17.09 3.25 -9.70
C MET A 107 -18.08 4.41 -9.82
N GLU A 108 -19.06 4.29 -10.72
CA GLU A 108 -20.15 5.24 -10.84
C GLU A 108 -21.28 4.87 -9.87
N ASN A 109 -21.79 5.86 -9.17
CA ASN A 109 -23.00 5.70 -8.38
C ASN A 109 -24.21 5.68 -9.34
N PRO A 110 -24.99 4.59 -9.40
CA PRO A 110 -26.09 4.46 -10.35
C PRO A 110 -27.24 5.46 -10.11
N ASP A 111 -27.38 5.99 -8.89
CA ASP A 111 -28.47 6.89 -8.53
C ASP A 111 -28.15 8.37 -8.85
N THR A 112 -26.88 8.75 -8.74
CA THR A 112 -26.46 10.16 -8.90
C THR A 112 -25.54 10.40 -10.08
N ALA A 113 -25.01 9.36 -10.71
CA ALA A 113 -23.95 9.38 -11.72
C ALA A 113 -22.64 10.01 -11.24
N ASP A 114 -22.48 10.21 -9.92
CA ASP A 114 -21.22 10.64 -9.33
C ASP A 114 -20.17 9.52 -9.39
N ILE A 115 -18.92 9.87 -9.61
CA ILE A 115 -17.81 8.94 -9.53
C ILE A 115 -17.37 8.82 -8.07
N MET A 116 -17.53 7.62 -7.56
CA MET A 116 -17.12 7.21 -6.21
C MET A 116 -15.74 6.58 -6.24
N GLY A 117 -15.01 6.72 -5.16
CA GLY A 117 -13.67 6.13 -5.02
C GLY A 117 -13.45 5.44 -3.68
N VAL A 118 -12.67 4.36 -3.72
CA VAL A 118 -12.08 3.73 -2.54
C VAL A 118 -10.57 3.84 -2.65
N LEU A 119 -9.97 4.63 -1.75
CA LEU A 119 -8.52 4.67 -1.57
C LEU A 119 -8.14 3.65 -0.51
N SER A 120 -7.26 2.72 -0.84
CA SER A 120 -6.64 1.81 0.12
C SER A 120 -5.13 2.03 0.17
N ILE A 121 -4.57 2.00 1.38
CA ILE A 121 -3.13 2.08 1.63
C ILE A 121 -2.74 0.83 2.38
N THR A 122 -1.81 0.06 1.80
CA THR A 122 -1.32 -1.20 2.37
C THR A 122 0.19 -1.17 2.56
N ASP A 123 0.68 -1.83 3.62
CA ASP A 123 2.12 -2.04 3.80
C ASP A 123 2.62 -3.06 2.76
N ALA A 124 3.52 -2.61 1.90
CA ALA A 124 4.14 -3.43 0.85
C ALA A 124 5.64 -3.65 1.09
N THR A 125 6.14 -3.35 2.31
CA THR A 125 7.56 -3.35 2.63
C THR A 125 8.20 -4.71 2.39
N GLU A 126 7.59 -5.77 2.88
CA GLU A 126 8.09 -7.13 2.73
C GLU A 126 8.20 -7.54 1.25
N GLN A 127 7.13 -7.31 0.46
CA GLN A 127 7.12 -7.66 -0.96
C GLN A 127 8.17 -6.87 -1.77
N ILE A 128 8.36 -5.58 -1.47
CA ILE A 128 9.33 -4.74 -2.18
C ILE A 128 10.76 -5.12 -1.81
N ILE A 129 11.06 -5.33 -0.53
CA ILE A 129 12.39 -5.74 -0.08
C ILE A 129 12.74 -7.10 -0.68
N ASN A 130 11.83 -8.08 -0.59
CA ASN A 130 12.04 -9.42 -1.15
C ASN A 130 12.29 -9.37 -2.65
N ARG A 131 11.52 -8.57 -3.40
CA ARG A 131 11.71 -8.39 -4.85
C ARG A 131 13.07 -7.77 -5.18
N LYS A 132 13.52 -6.76 -4.41
CA LYS A 132 14.83 -6.12 -4.59
C LYS A 132 15.98 -7.08 -4.30
N ILE A 133 15.86 -7.88 -3.23
CA ILE A 133 16.86 -8.89 -2.86
C ILE A 133 16.96 -9.96 -3.96
N VAL A 134 15.83 -10.55 -4.33
CA VAL A 134 15.78 -11.60 -5.38
C VAL A 134 16.32 -11.06 -6.71
N GLY A 135 15.93 -9.84 -7.12
CA GLY A 135 16.43 -9.23 -8.35
C GLY A 135 17.95 -9.03 -8.35
N LYS A 136 18.53 -8.55 -7.24
CA LYS A 136 20.00 -8.39 -7.11
C LYS A 136 20.73 -9.73 -7.14
N MET A 137 20.16 -10.76 -6.53
CA MET A 137 20.78 -12.07 -6.42
C MET A 137 20.68 -12.90 -7.70
N SER A 138 19.62 -12.73 -8.50
CA SER A 138 19.51 -13.31 -9.85
C SER A 138 20.63 -12.81 -10.77
N VAL A 139 20.99 -11.52 -10.67
CA VAL A 139 22.10 -10.93 -11.44
C VAL A 139 23.46 -11.51 -11.01
N LEU A 140 23.59 -11.89 -9.73
CA LEU A 140 24.83 -12.46 -9.17
C LEU A 140 24.95 -13.99 -9.35
N GLY A 141 23.95 -14.64 -9.95
CA GLY A 141 23.95 -16.10 -10.17
C GLY A 141 23.89 -16.92 -8.87
N ALA A 142 23.20 -16.42 -7.85
CA ALA A 142 23.08 -17.13 -6.60
C ALA A 142 22.10 -18.31 -6.71
N ASP A 143 22.54 -19.51 -6.34
CA ASP A 143 21.71 -20.72 -6.40
C ASP A 143 20.51 -20.66 -5.42
N ARG A 144 20.67 -19.96 -4.32
CA ARG A 144 19.63 -19.79 -3.31
C ARG A 144 19.79 -18.49 -2.54
N VAL A 145 18.68 -17.80 -2.32
CA VAL A 145 18.59 -16.60 -1.46
C VAL A 145 17.68 -16.90 -0.28
N THR A 146 18.12 -16.55 0.90
CA THR A 146 17.39 -16.81 2.13
C THR A 146 17.38 -15.56 2.99
N ASP A 147 16.21 -15.16 3.46
CA ASP A 147 16.04 -14.15 4.50
C ASP A 147 16.10 -14.83 5.87
N ILE A 148 16.91 -14.30 6.79
CA ILE A 148 17.10 -14.82 8.13
C ILE A 148 16.65 -13.77 9.14
N ASP A 149 15.57 -14.05 9.83
CA ASP A 149 15.08 -13.28 10.97
C ASP A 149 15.71 -13.80 12.26
N LEU A 150 16.72 -13.12 12.73
CA LEU A 150 17.46 -13.51 13.94
C LEU A 150 16.65 -13.30 15.23
N LEU A 151 15.68 -12.36 15.22
CA LEU A 151 14.84 -12.10 16.39
C LEU A 151 13.84 -13.24 16.64
N HIS A 152 13.26 -13.75 15.56
CA HIS A 152 12.25 -14.80 15.63
C HIS A 152 12.82 -16.19 15.34
N GLY A 153 14.11 -16.31 15.07
CA GLY A 153 14.77 -17.57 14.75
C GLY A 153 14.19 -18.25 13.50
N THR A 154 13.77 -17.48 12.51
CA THR A 154 13.15 -18.01 11.29
C THR A 154 13.99 -17.73 10.05
N ARG A 155 13.84 -18.58 9.04
CA ARG A 155 14.45 -18.48 7.74
C ARG A 155 13.41 -18.65 6.64
N THR A 156 13.36 -17.71 5.69
CA THR A 156 12.47 -17.78 4.53
C THR A 156 13.29 -17.91 3.25
N VAL A 157 13.01 -18.88 2.42
CA VAL A 157 13.66 -19.05 1.11
C VAL A 157 12.99 -18.07 0.14
N LEU A 158 13.74 -17.11 -0.36
CA LEU A 158 13.26 -16.07 -1.30
C LEU A 158 13.47 -16.46 -2.75
N HIS A 159 14.56 -17.20 -3.03
CA HIS A 159 14.93 -17.66 -4.37
C HIS A 159 15.65 -19.00 -4.26
N ALA A 160 15.36 -19.91 -5.20
CA ALA A 160 16.09 -21.18 -5.36
C ALA A 160 16.07 -21.60 -6.82
N GLU A 161 17.24 -21.97 -7.36
CA GLU A 161 17.34 -22.50 -8.72
C GLU A 161 16.96 -23.98 -8.81
N ARG A 162 16.44 -24.35 -9.97
CA ARG A 162 16.13 -25.70 -10.54
C ARG A 162 15.68 -26.84 -9.63
N THR A 163 16.38 -27.16 -8.57
CA THR A 163 16.07 -28.34 -7.73
C THR A 163 15.30 -28.00 -6.47
N HIS A 164 15.21 -26.73 -6.09
CA HIS A 164 14.65 -26.29 -4.81
C HIS A 164 13.52 -25.27 -4.95
N GLY A 165 12.96 -25.09 -6.15
CA GLY A 165 11.89 -24.10 -6.43
C GLY A 165 10.65 -24.29 -5.54
N ALA A 166 10.35 -25.52 -5.10
CA ALA A 166 9.25 -25.81 -4.17
C ALA A 166 9.45 -25.24 -2.76
N LEU A 167 10.65 -24.75 -2.44
CA LEU A 167 10.98 -24.17 -1.13
C LEU A 167 10.79 -22.64 -1.10
N ILE A 168 10.59 -22.02 -2.26
CA ILE A 168 10.40 -20.55 -2.34
C ILE A 168 9.17 -20.15 -1.51
N GLY A 169 9.35 -19.14 -0.65
CA GLY A 169 8.30 -18.64 0.24
C GLY A 169 8.05 -19.50 1.49
N ARG A 170 8.68 -20.66 1.63
CA ARG A 170 8.57 -21.43 2.85
C ARG A 170 9.39 -20.81 3.97
N ARG A 171 8.78 -20.72 5.15
CA ARG A 171 9.43 -20.31 6.39
C ARG A 171 9.82 -21.55 7.20
N PHE A 172 11.03 -21.57 7.71
CA PHE A 172 11.60 -22.63 8.53
C PHE A 172 12.02 -22.04 9.88
N THR A 173 11.89 -22.80 10.96
CA THR A 173 12.46 -22.46 12.26
C THR A 173 13.82 -23.11 12.42
N TYR A 174 14.66 -22.64 13.34
CA TYR A 174 15.93 -23.27 13.62
C TYR A 174 15.77 -24.71 14.14
N GLN A 175 14.63 -25.03 14.76
CA GLN A 175 14.32 -26.38 15.25
C GLN A 175 14.10 -27.41 14.13
N ASP A 176 13.75 -26.97 12.92
CA ASP A 176 13.56 -27.86 11.77
C ASP A 176 14.88 -28.41 11.21
N PHE A 177 16.03 -28.01 11.78
CA PHE A 177 17.37 -28.42 11.33
C PHE A 177 18.22 -29.13 12.41
N LEU A 178 17.66 -29.39 13.60
CA LEU A 178 18.26 -30.15 14.68
C LEU A 178 17.71 -31.59 14.72
#